data_3b710a7539d6d58d5a926d6a4421514b
#
_entry.id   3b710a7539d6d58d5a926d6a4421514b
#
_cell.length_a   1.000
_cell.length_b   1.000
_cell.length_c   1.000
_cell.angle_alpha   90.00
_cell.angle_beta   90.00
_cell.angle_gamma   90.00
#
_symmetry.space_group_name_H-M   'P 1'
#
loop_
_entity.id
_entity.type
_entity.pdbx_description
1 polymer ?
#
loop_
_entity_poly.entity_id
_entity_poly.type
_entity_poly.pdbx_seq_one_letter_code
_entity_poly.pdbx_strand_id
1 'polypeptide(L)'
;MGSKQDDIRLSELILESLEGTIQPDAFEELQRRIESSPEAAKAYVDFVLNHAIIAPRAKTPSLGAFSSDSAVVNWQFWNELAETEKSSPAVAETEPVPEENKHFLVRDSQVERVTHSVNRFFLLTAVVSSAALILLIALAYLNPAKSMLPAATIMDTYHAKWVNSASSLAEGDILYGKNEPLHLLSGVVKMEFAYGAKVILEGPVTFKTVSPDKLVLESGRMYASVPVKATGFTVMTPSSSIIDLGTEFGVEVDFAGSTNVHMFRGKTSLLAGVLGNVQTSCILETGQAKRVSLAGKLQDIPLNEKGFVRAMDSRANFVWHGEKVNLADIVGGGDGLGSGTINQGIDVATGKAKLFEKATTSLQGKSQYMPVAENPLIDGVFIPIVQNGTLTISSKGHAVDQFPQSAGDYWNGIFNGGWHEAANFSIPSNHLRLQGIEYGNSKNPSIYMHASQGITFDLNAIRQRFPGLAIHRFETVCGISESILDYIGNIRQKRPNEPLPIAGFHVLLDGQLNFSKDIPAGRSEVICIPISSQDQFLTLITTEGPDGTHFNDWALFATPYLYLEP
;
A
#
# COMPACT_ATOMS: atom_id res chain seq x y z
N MET A 1 37.38 -4.51 25.97
CA MET A 1 37.02 -3.16 26.45
C MET A 1 36.55 -2.24 25.31
N GLY A 2 36.82 -2.53 24.02
CA GLY A 2 36.32 -1.73 22.88
C GLY A 2 34.81 -1.81 22.63
N SER A 3 34.19 -2.99 22.72
CA SER A 3 32.82 -3.23 22.33
C SER A 3 31.77 -2.38 23.13
N LYS A 4 31.96 -2.21 24.42
CA LYS A 4 31.02 -1.50 25.28
C LYS A 4 30.98 0.04 25.04
N GLN A 5 32.09 0.59 24.60
CA GLN A 5 32.24 2.03 24.27
C GLN A 5 31.68 2.33 22.87
N ASP A 6 31.81 1.34 21.94
CA ASP A 6 31.22 1.42 20.61
C ASP A 6 29.67 1.32 20.64
N ASP A 7 29.12 0.48 21.53
CA ASP A 7 27.67 0.35 21.72
C ASP A 7 27.05 1.62 22.34
N ILE A 8 27.76 2.26 23.28
CA ILE A 8 27.32 3.54 23.88
C ILE A 8 27.29 4.63 22.81
N ARG A 9 28.35 4.73 22.00
CA ARG A 9 28.44 5.75 20.95
C ARG A 9 27.37 5.55 19.87
N LEU A 10 27.04 4.31 19.51
CA LEU A 10 25.96 4.01 18.58
C LEU A 10 24.60 4.46 19.15
N SER A 11 24.36 4.21 20.43
CA SER A 11 23.11 4.62 21.10
C SER A 11 22.96 6.14 21.18
N GLU A 12 24.04 6.88 21.41
CA GLU A 12 24.06 8.34 21.37
C GLU A 12 23.72 8.88 19.99
N LEU A 13 24.35 8.35 18.94
CA LEU A 13 24.09 8.76 17.56
C LEU A 13 22.62 8.48 17.14
N ILE A 14 22.07 7.36 17.58
CA ILE A 14 20.67 7.03 17.34
C ILE A 14 19.74 8.03 18.06
N LEU A 15 20.03 8.36 19.31
CA LEU A 15 19.25 9.30 20.09
C LEU A 15 19.30 10.71 19.48
N GLU A 16 20.49 11.21 19.15
CA GLU A 16 20.68 12.51 18.48
C GLU A 16 19.92 12.58 17.14
N SER A 17 19.88 11.46 16.39
CA SER A 17 19.13 11.33 15.15
C SER A 17 17.61 11.43 15.38
N LEU A 18 17.10 10.76 16.42
CA LEU A 18 15.67 10.77 16.78
C LEU A 18 15.22 12.13 17.34
N GLU A 19 16.10 12.84 18.01
CA GLU A 19 15.84 14.17 18.55
C GLU A 19 16.03 15.30 17.52
N GLY A 20 16.54 14.95 16.32
CA GLY A 20 16.82 15.94 15.26
C GLY A 20 18.00 16.87 15.55
N THR A 21 18.84 16.53 16.53
CA THR A 21 20.00 17.32 16.98
C THR A 21 21.32 16.88 16.35
N ILE A 22 21.29 15.78 15.58
CA ILE A 22 22.50 15.18 15.00
C ILE A 22 23.19 16.11 14.01
N GLN A 23 24.51 16.26 14.15
CA GLN A 23 25.33 17.03 13.23
C GLN A 23 25.64 16.22 11.96
N PRO A 24 25.90 16.88 10.80
CA PRO A 24 26.14 16.17 9.53
C PRO A 24 27.22 15.09 9.59
N ASP A 25 28.35 15.37 10.24
CA ASP A 25 29.47 14.44 10.37
C ASP A 25 29.10 13.23 11.25
N ALA A 26 28.32 13.44 12.31
CA ALA A 26 27.81 12.40 13.20
C ALA A 26 26.74 11.54 12.51
N PHE A 27 25.97 12.12 11.62
CA PHE A 27 25.01 11.39 10.80
C PHE A 27 25.71 10.46 9.79
N GLU A 28 26.79 10.93 9.13
CA GLU A 28 27.61 10.09 8.27
C GLU A 28 28.29 8.94 9.05
N GLU A 29 28.66 9.20 10.31
CA GLU A 29 29.17 8.16 11.21
C GLU A 29 28.09 7.11 11.50
N LEU A 30 26.87 7.54 11.85
CA LEU A 30 25.73 6.66 12.10
C LEU A 30 25.41 5.83 10.86
N GLN A 31 25.34 6.45 9.69
CA GLN A 31 25.07 5.78 8.43
C GLN A 31 26.12 4.71 8.12
N ARG A 32 27.41 5.03 8.24
CA ARG A 32 28.49 4.06 8.03
C ARG A 32 28.42 2.87 9.01
N ARG A 33 28.06 3.10 10.26
CA ARG A 33 27.91 2.03 11.27
C ARG A 33 26.74 1.10 10.94
N ILE A 34 25.59 1.67 10.53
CA ILE A 34 24.43 0.89 10.11
C ILE A 34 24.76 0.07 8.84
N GLU A 35 25.50 0.66 7.90
CA GLU A 35 25.90 -0.01 6.66
C GLU A 35 26.92 -1.13 6.86
N SER A 36 27.80 -0.99 7.84
CA SER A 36 28.89 -1.93 8.07
C SER A 36 28.55 -3.09 9.00
N SER A 37 27.46 -3.01 9.79
CA SER A 37 27.10 -4.03 10.79
C SER A 37 25.59 -4.29 10.81
N PRO A 38 25.17 -5.55 10.55
CA PRO A 38 23.77 -5.96 10.71
C PRO A 38 23.26 -5.79 12.16
N GLU A 39 24.15 -5.92 13.16
CA GLU A 39 23.85 -5.74 14.57
C GLU A 39 23.54 -4.26 14.86
N ALA A 40 24.30 -3.32 14.28
CA ALA A 40 24.06 -1.88 14.41
C ALA A 40 22.74 -1.47 13.74
N ALA A 41 22.43 -2.03 12.57
CA ALA A 41 21.16 -1.82 11.87
C ALA A 41 19.99 -2.33 12.71
N LYS A 42 20.12 -3.51 13.33
CA LYS A 42 19.12 -4.05 14.22
C LYS A 42 18.93 -3.20 15.48
N ALA A 43 20.03 -2.78 16.10
CA ALA A 43 19.98 -1.90 17.29
C ALA A 43 19.28 -0.57 16.98
N TYR A 44 19.51 0.02 15.80
CA TYR A 44 18.82 1.22 15.35
C TYR A 44 17.31 0.98 15.24
N VAL A 45 16.88 -0.09 14.58
CA VAL A 45 15.47 -0.44 14.41
C VAL A 45 14.82 -0.71 15.76
N ASP A 46 15.44 -1.50 16.63
CA ASP A 46 14.93 -1.82 17.96
C ASP A 46 14.78 -0.54 18.82
N PHE A 47 15.72 0.39 18.72
CA PHE A 47 15.69 1.64 19.47
C PHE A 47 14.56 2.57 18.95
N VAL A 48 14.40 2.71 17.64
CA VAL A 48 13.31 3.48 17.01
C VAL A 48 11.95 2.90 17.39
N LEU A 49 11.79 1.58 17.34
CA LEU A 49 10.55 0.91 17.72
C LEU A 49 10.22 1.13 19.21
N ASN A 50 11.21 0.99 20.10
CA ASN A 50 11.03 1.25 21.52
C ASN A 50 10.69 2.71 21.79
N HIS A 51 11.33 3.65 21.13
CA HIS A 51 11.03 5.07 21.26
C HIS A 51 9.61 5.39 20.76
N ALA A 52 9.18 4.80 19.64
CA ALA A 52 7.81 4.94 19.13
C ALA A 52 6.74 4.35 20.06
N ILE A 53 7.09 3.32 20.84
CA ILE A 53 6.19 2.68 21.82
C ILE A 53 6.14 3.49 23.14
N ILE A 54 7.26 4.08 23.56
CA ILE A 54 7.41 4.77 24.86
C ILE A 54 6.99 6.25 24.75
N ALA A 55 7.27 6.94 23.65
CA ALA A 55 6.97 8.36 23.47
C ALA A 55 5.50 8.75 23.73
N PRO A 56 4.48 7.96 23.37
CA PRO A 56 3.09 8.26 23.70
C PRO A 56 2.75 8.06 25.19
N ARG A 57 3.59 7.39 25.97
CA ARG A 57 3.33 7.06 27.40
C ARG A 57 4.02 8.03 28.36
N ALA A 58 5.06 8.71 27.93
CA ALA A 58 5.74 9.73 28.72
C ALA A 58 4.99 11.08 28.60
N LYS A 59 3.88 11.24 29.34
CA LYS A 59 3.28 12.56 29.56
C LYS A 59 4.19 13.31 30.52
N THR A 60 4.97 14.26 30.02
CA THR A 60 5.65 15.27 30.84
C THR A 60 4.61 16.12 31.55
N PRO A 61 4.76 16.39 32.86
CA PRO A 61 3.93 17.37 33.56
C PRO A 61 4.17 18.76 32.93
N SER A 62 3.10 19.44 32.58
CA SER A 62 3.15 20.83 32.09
C SER A 62 3.67 21.73 33.19
N LEU A 63 4.93 22.10 33.16
CA LEU A 63 5.47 23.27 33.83
C LEU A 63 5.29 24.46 32.90
N GLY A 64 4.63 25.51 33.43
CA GLY A 64 4.23 26.67 32.67
C GLY A 64 5.38 27.41 32.02
N ALA A 65 5.04 28.00 30.88
CA ALA A 65 5.68 29.10 30.18
C ALA A 65 7.23 29.08 30.15
N PHE A 66 7.78 28.37 29.17
CA PHE A 66 9.09 28.69 28.63
C PHE A 66 8.97 28.90 27.11
N SER A 67 9.58 30.00 26.68
CA SER A 67 9.69 30.46 25.30
C SER A 67 10.29 29.36 24.39
N SER A 68 9.83 29.35 23.18
CA SER A 68 10.25 28.51 22.08
C SER A 68 11.73 28.69 21.71
N ASP A 69 12.62 28.05 22.45
CA ASP A 69 13.98 27.74 21.97
C ASP A 69 14.55 26.64 22.88
N SER A 70 14.84 25.47 22.23
CA SER A 70 15.59 24.36 22.80
C SER A 70 14.96 23.62 24.01
N ALA A 71 14.12 22.62 23.73
CA ALA A 71 13.90 21.53 24.68
C ALA A 71 15.13 20.57 24.66
N VAL A 72 16.25 21.04 25.19
CA VAL A 72 17.36 20.19 25.56
C VAL A 72 16.98 19.51 26.86
N VAL A 73 16.84 18.18 26.86
CA VAL A 73 16.77 17.38 28.10
C VAL A 73 18.11 17.57 28.81
N ASN A 74 18.12 18.45 29.83
CA ASN A 74 19.33 18.82 30.53
C ASN A 74 19.70 17.72 31.52
N TRP A 75 20.60 16.81 31.13
CA TRP A 75 21.13 15.76 31.99
C TRP A 75 21.82 16.33 33.25
N GLN A 76 22.28 17.58 33.22
CA GLN A 76 22.79 18.28 34.40
C GLN A 76 21.71 18.41 35.47
N PHE A 77 20.47 18.68 35.08
CA PHE A 77 19.34 18.78 36.02
C PHE A 77 19.09 17.47 36.77
N TRP A 78 19.15 16.34 36.07
CA TRP A 78 18.94 15.01 36.70
C TRP A 78 20.11 14.59 37.56
N ASN A 79 21.34 14.96 37.21
CA ASN A 79 22.53 14.73 38.04
C ASN A 79 22.52 15.62 39.29
N GLU A 80 22.14 16.90 39.19
CA GLU A 80 21.96 17.77 40.35
C GLU A 80 20.84 17.29 41.27
N LEU A 81 19.75 16.77 40.75
CA LEU A 81 18.67 16.19 41.55
C LEU A 81 19.15 14.95 42.33
N ALA A 82 19.90 14.08 41.67
CA ALA A 82 20.45 12.87 42.30
C ALA A 82 21.56 13.18 43.34
N GLU A 83 22.32 14.27 43.17
CA GLU A 83 23.28 14.72 44.17
C GLU A 83 22.60 15.41 45.34
N THR A 84 21.50 16.13 45.11
CA THR A 84 20.70 16.77 46.14
C THR A 84 19.99 15.77 47.05
N GLU A 85 19.51 14.66 46.48
CA GLU A 85 18.95 13.54 47.27
C GLU A 85 20.01 12.82 48.12
N LYS A 86 21.26 12.78 47.68
CA LYS A 86 22.39 12.18 48.45
C LYS A 86 22.92 13.07 49.56
N SER A 87 22.62 14.38 49.53
CA SER A 87 23.14 15.38 50.44
C SER A 87 22.12 15.84 51.51
N SER A 88 20.93 15.28 51.57
CA SER A 88 19.97 15.56 52.65
C SER A 88 20.47 14.94 53.97
N PRO A 89 20.81 15.72 55.01
CA PRO A 89 21.22 15.18 56.27
C PRO A 89 20.01 14.55 57.01
N ALA A 90 20.27 13.38 57.60
CA ALA A 90 19.34 12.71 58.46
C ALA A 90 18.89 13.65 59.62
N VAL A 91 17.59 13.68 59.85
CA VAL A 91 16.98 14.39 60.96
C VAL A 91 17.53 13.80 62.26
N ALA A 92 18.32 14.59 63.00
CA ALA A 92 18.77 14.24 64.35
C ALA A 92 17.62 14.45 65.34
N GLU A 93 17.33 13.44 66.13
CA GLU A 93 16.50 13.55 67.34
C GLU A 93 17.10 14.58 68.30
N THR A 94 16.33 15.57 68.71
CA THR A 94 16.70 16.50 69.79
C THR A 94 15.96 16.15 71.06
N GLU A 95 16.74 15.92 72.12
CA GLU A 95 16.30 15.74 73.51
C GLU A 95 15.61 16.98 74.07
N PRO A 96 14.80 16.83 75.14
CA PRO A 96 13.98 17.94 75.70
C PRO A 96 14.79 18.85 76.61
N VAL A 97 14.57 20.17 76.50
CA VAL A 97 15.14 21.23 77.33
C VAL A 97 14.08 21.64 78.37
N PRO A 98 14.48 21.92 79.64
CA PRO A 98 13.57 22.09 80.79
C PRO A 98 12.84 23.45 80.85
N GLU A 99 11.68 23.44 81.48
CA GLU A 99 10.83 24.61 81.79
C GLU A 99 11.54 25.60 82.72
N GLU A 100 11.51 26.88 82.38
CA GLU A 100 11.76 27.97 83.29
C GLU A 100 10.53 28.89 83.39
N ASN A 101 9.93 28.94 84.60
CA ASN A 101 8.79 29.76 84.93
C ASN A 101 9.10 31.26 84.86
N LYS A 102 8.24 32.03 84.22
CA LYS A 102 8.04 33.46 84.51
C LYS A 102 6.55 33.80 84.49
N HIS A 103 6.05 34.09 85.66
CA HIS A 103 4.77 34.74 85.93
C HIS A 103 4.72 36.12 85.22
N PHE A 104 3.70 36.43 84.45
CA PHE A 104 3.21 37.77 84.24
C PHE A 104 1.69 37.85 84.29
N LEU A 105 1.24 38.84 84.99
CA LEU A 105 -0.11 39.10 85.50
C LEU A 105 -1.13 39.34 84.37
N VAL A 106 -2.28 38.71 84.66
CA VAL A 106 -3.52 38.85 83.86
C VAL A 106 -4.05 40.29 83.98
N ARG A 107 -4.38 40.87 82.84
CA ARG A 107 -5.33 41.98 82.75
C ARG A 107 -6.47 41.55 81.82
N ASP A 108 -7.61 41.39 82.48
CA ASP A 108 -8.90 41.05 81.91
C ASP A 108 -9.32 42.15 80.88
N SER A 109 -9.61 41.73 79.65
CA SER A 109 -10.39 42.54 78.72
C SER A 109 -11.24 41.60 77.86
N GLN A 110 -12.53 41.72 78.05
CA GLN A 110 -13.56 41.07 77.28
C GLN A 110 -13.33 41.34 75.79
N VAL A 111 -13.12 40.27 75.00
CA VAL A 111 -13.18 40.31 73.56
C VAL A 111 -14.33 39.37 73.12
N GLU A 112 -15.32 40.03 72.56
CA GLU A 112 -16.56 39.46 72.04
C GLU A 112 -16.35 38.24 71.12
N ARG A 113 -17.20 37.28 71.32
CA ARG A 113 -17.33 36.07 70.46
C ARG A 113 -17.98 36.46 69.10
N VAL A 114 -17.21 36.93 68.13
CA VAL A 114 -17.68 37.13 66.73
C VAL A 114 -16.94 36.25 65.71
N THR A 115 -15.97 35.42 66.11
CA THR A 115 -15.04 34.77 65.20
C THR A 115 -15.42 33.36 64.74
N HIS A 116 -16.54 32.77 65.17
CA HIS A 116 -16.85 31.39 64.82
C HIS A 116 -17.75 31.18 63.57
N SER A 117 -18.43 32.20 63.06
CA SER A 117 -19.25 32.02 61.84
C SER A 117 -18.47 32.28 60.53
N VAL A 118 -17.48 33.20 60.56
CA VAL A 118 -16.71 33.57 59.39
C VAL A 118 -15.74 32.45 58.95
N ASN A 119 -15.12 31.76 59.90
CA ASN A 119 -14.21 30.64 59.58
C ASN A 119 -14.90 29.44 58.91
N ARG A 120 -16.18 29.14 59.26
CA ARG A 120 -16.92 28.08 58.61
C ARG A 120 -17.30 28.42 57.16
N PHE A 121 -17.56 29.67 56.89
CA PHE A 121 -17.86 30.10 55.52
C PHE A 121 -16.60 30.07 54.61
N PHE A 122 -15.46 30.53 55.11
CA PHE A 122 -14.18 30.41 54.40
C PHE A 122 -13.70 28.98 54.25
N LEU A 123 -13.93 28.09 55.23
CA LEU A 123 -13.64 26.66 55.08
C LEU A 123 -14.54 26.01 54.05
N LEU A 124 -15.83 26.31 54.05
CA LEU A 124 -16.77 25.80 53.06
C LEU A 124 -16.44 26.29 51.64
N THR A 125 -16.11 27.56 51.44
CA THR A 125 -15.71 28.09 50.16
C THR A 125 -14.37 27.52 49.69
N ALA A 126 -13.40 27.32 50.59
CA ALA A 126 -12.12 26.67 50.27
C ALA A 126 -12.31 25.20 49.87
N VAL A 127 -13.19 24.47 50.52
CA VAL A 127 -13.50 23.07 50.16
C VAL A 127 -14.25 22.99 48.83
N VAL A 128 -15.21 23.86 48.57
CA VAL A 128 -15.95 23.92 47.32
C VAL A 128 -15.04 24.34 46.16
N SER A 129 -14.15 25.30 46.36
CA SER A 129 -13.20 25.73 45.31
C SER A 129 -12.13 24.67 45.03
N SER A 130 -11.64 23.97 46.06
CA SER A 130 -10.70 22.86 45.88
C SER A 130 -11.37 21.66 45.19
N ALA A 131 -12.64 21.33 45.52
CA ALA A 131 -13.41 20.31 44.84
C ALA A 131 -13.68 20.68 43.36
N ALA A 132 -14.02 21.96 43.08
CA ALA A 132 -14.19 22.46 41.73
C ALA A 132 -12.88 22.41 40.92
N LEU A 133 -11.75 22.76 41.54
CA LEU A 133 -10.42 22.64 40.89
C LEU A 133 -10.04 21.20 40.60
N ILE A 134 -10.28 20.30 41.57
CA ILE A 134 -10.05 18.86 41.35
C ILE A 134 -10.96 18.31 40.26
N LEU A 135 -12.23 18.75 40.21
CA LEU A 135 -13.15 18.38 39.13
C LEU A 135 -12.70 18.89 37.77
N LEU A 136 -12.23 20.15 37.70
CA LEU A 136 -11.67 20.72 36.46
C LEU A 136 -10.40 20.00 36.02
N ILE A 137 -9.53 19.66 36.96
CA ILE A 137 -8.34 18.84 36.69
C ILE A 137 -8.75 17.45 36.24
N ALA A 138 -9.71 16.81 36.91
CA ALA A 138 -10.24 15.50 36.51
C ALA A 138 -10.91 15.55 35.13
N LEU A 139 -11.71 16.60 34.83
CA LEU A 139 -12.30 16.81 33.51
C LEU A 139 -11.24 17.05 32.43
N ALA A 140 -10.18 17.79 32.72
CA ALA A 140 -9.04 17.98 31.82
C ALA A 140 -8.26 16.66 31.59
N TYR A 141 -8.13 15.81 32.61
CA TYR A 141 -7.52 14.49 32.49
C TYR A 141 -8.42 13.45 31.81
N LEU A 142 -9.74 13.51 32.04
CA LEU A 142 -10.71 12.59 31.44
C LEU A 142 -11.07 12.97 29.98
N ASN A 143 -10.96 14.26 29.65
CA ASN A 143 -11.07 14.79 28.29
C ASN A 143 -9.76 15.47 27.91
N PRO A 144 -8.67 14.74 27.62
CA PRO A 144 -7.52 15.36 27.02
C PRO A 144 -8.00 15.96 25.70
N ALA A 145 -8.04 17.28 25.59
CA ALA A 145 -8.15 17.93 24.29
C ALA A 145 -7.03 17.31 23.46
N LYS A 146 -7.37 16.43 22.49
CA LYS A 146 -6.41 15.90 21.54
C LYS A 146 -5.86 17.11 20.82
N SER A 147 -4.72 17.62 21.25
CA SER A 147 -3.96 18.59 20.48
C SER A 147 -3.61 17.88 19.19
N MET A 148 -4.40 18.14 18.14
CA MET A 148 -4.13 17.61 16.83
C MET A 148 -2.89 18.35 16.33
N LEU A 149 -1.73 17.69 16.42
CA LEU A 149 -0.51 18.21 15.83
C LEU A 149 -0.68 18.21 14.30
N PRO A 150 -0.29 19.29 13.61
CA PRO A 150 -0.21 19.31 12.18
C PRO A 150 0.68 18.14 11.70
N ALA A 151 0.13 17.26 10.88
CA ALA A 151 0.87 16.12 10.34
C ALA A 151 1.50 16.47 8.99
N ALA A 152 0.73 17.05 8.07
CA ALA A 152 1.18 17.41 6.74
C ALA A 152 0.42 18.63 6.21
N THR A 153 0.98 19.28 5.20
CA THR A 153 0.34 20.37 4.45
C THR A 153 0.25 19.96 2.98
N ILE A 154 -0.87 20.23 2.34
CA ILE A 154 -1.02 20.03 0.89
C ILE A 154 -0.25 21.16 0.18
N MET A 155 0.73 20.76 -0.63
CA MET A 155 1.62 21.69 -1.33
C MET A 155 1.20 21.97 -2.76
N ASP A 156 0.56 21.00 -3.42
CA ASP A 156 0.11 21.11 -4.81
C ASP A 156 -0.93 20.03 -5.10
N THR A 157 -1.85 20.31 -6.03
CA THR A 157 -2.87 19.36 -6.48
C THR A 157 -3.02 19.43 -8.00
N TYR A 158 -3.26 18.27 -8.63
CA TYR A 158 -3.56 18.19 -10.05
C TYR A 158 -4.78 17.31 -10.27
N HIS A 159 -5.90 17.91 -10.72
CA HIS A 159 -7.18 17.25 -10.98
C HIS A 159 -7.67 16.38 -9.80
N ALA A 160 -7.31 16.78 -8.57
CA ALA A 160 -7.66 16.03 -7.37
C ALA A 160 -9.18 16.05 -7.11
N LYS A 161 -9.77 14.87 -6.97
CA LYS A 161 -11.19 14.69 -6.59
C LYS A 161 -11.24 13.81 -5.34
N TRP A 162 -11.96 14.28 -4.33
CA TRP A 162 -12.12 13.59 -3.04
C TRP A 162 -13.53 13.00 -2.89
N VAL A 163 -13.68 11.93 -2.10
CA VAL A 163 -14.98 11.23 -1.89
C VAL A 163 -16.08 12.16 -1.35
N ASN A 164 -15.74 13.11 -0.49
CA ASN A 164 -16.70 14.06 0.06
C ASN A 164 -16.40 15.46 -0.49
N SER A 165 -17.18 15.90 -1.46
CA SER A 165 -17.08 17.24 -2.06
C SER A 165 -17.25 18.39 -1.06
N ALA A 166 -17.82 18.15 0.13
CA ALA A 166 -17.89 19.12 1.24
C ALA A 166 -16.54 19.37 1.93
N SER A 167 -15.51 18.56 1.64
CA SER A 167 -14.15 18.66 2.19
C SER A 167 -13.13 18.56 1.05
N SER A 168 -13.33 19.32 -0.04
CA SER A 168 -12.32 19.37 -1.11
C SER A 168 -11.05 20.00 -0.53
N LEU A 169 -10.07 19.15 -0.26
CA LEU A 169 -8.75 19.60 0.21
C LEU A 169 -8.00 20.27 -0.95
N ALA A 170 -7.47 21.46 -0.70
CA ALA A 170 -6.78 22.28 -1.66
C ALA A 170 -5.34 22.60 -1.21
N GLU A 171 -4.59 23.23 -2.08
CA GLU A 171 -3.25 23.74 -1.76
C GLU A 171 -3.30 24.70 -0.55
N GLY A 172 -2.41 24.48 0.42
CA GLY A 172 -2.33 25.20 1.68
C GLY A 172 -3.11 24.55 2.83
N ASP A 173 -3.98 23.58 2.59
CA ASP A 173 -4.72 22.91 3.66
C ASP A 173 -3.80 22.06 4.55
N ILE A 174 -4.05 22.15 5.86
CA ILE A 174 -3.30 21.44 6.87
C ILE A 174 -4.05 20.15 7.25
N LEU A 175 -3.37 19.03 7.10
CA LEU A 175 -3.84 17.73 7.55
C LEU A 175 -3.35 17.47 8.97
N TYR A 176 -4.26 17.16 9.86
CA TYR A 176 -3.96 16.79 11.24
C TYR A 176 -3.89 15.29 11.39
N GLY A 177 -3.15 14.81 12.42
CA GLY A 177 -3.09 13.39 12.73
C GLY A 177 -4.46 12.85 13.13
N LYS A 178 -5.17 12.24 12.18
CA LYS A 178 -6.50 11.65 12.36
C LYS A 178 -6.48 10.16 12.02
N ASN A 179 -7.33 9.39 12.69
CA ASN A 179 -7.54 7.97 12.34
C ASN A 179 -8.55 7.77 11.20
N GLU A 180 -9.20 8.84 10.73
CA GLU A 180 -10.15 8.77 9.63
C GLU A 180 -9.42 8.71 8.30
N PRO A 181 -9.78 7.77 7.40
CA PRO A 181 -9.16 7.67 6.09
C PRO A 181 -9.58 8.83 5.19
N LEU A 182 -8.64 9.29 4.38
CA LEU A 182 -8.86 10.21 3.27
C LEU A 182 -8.87 9.40 1.98
N HIS A 183 -9.83 9.68 1.12
CA HIS A 183 -10.01 8.99 -0.14
C HIS A 183 -9.86 9.98 -1.30
N LEU A 184 -8.73 9.92 -1.99
CA LEU A 184 -8.51 10.63 -3.24
C LEU A 184 -8.97 9.73 -4.39
N LEU A 185 -10.06 10.12 -5.06
CA LEU A 185 -10.67 9.33 -6.14
C LEU A 185 -9.84 9.37 -7.41
N SER A 186 -9.33 10.55 -7.75
CA SER A 186 -8.58 10.77 -8.98
C SER A 186 -7.62 11.95 -8.81
N GLY A 187 -6.67 12.06 -9.75
CA GLY A 187 -5.67 13.12 -9.77
C GLY A 187 -4.47 12.84 -8.88
N VAL A 188 -3.66 13.86 -8.66
CA VAL A 188 -2.40 13.76 -7.92
C VAL A 188 -2.34 14.85 -6.86
N VAL A 189 -1.85 14.50 -5.66
CA VAL A 189 -1.68 15.41 -4.53
C VAL A 189 -0.26 15.30 -4.00
N LYS A 190 0.41 16.45 -3.86
CA LYS A 190 1.71 16.57 -3.21
C LYS A 190 1.53 17.14 -1.81
N MET A 191 2.07 16.46 -0.82
CA MET A 191 2.05 16.87 0.57
C MET A 191 3.47 16.99 1.12
N GLU A 192 3.65 17.90 2.08
CA GLU A 192 4.86 17.97 2.90
C GLU A 192 4.49 17.72 4.36
N PHE A 193 5.09 16.70 4.95
CA PHE A 193 4.96 16.39 6.37
C PHE A 193 5.76 17.38 7.21
N ALA A 194 5.34 17.60 8.46
CA ALA A 194 5.89 18.66 9.30
C ALA A 194 7.42 18.57 9.51
N TYR A 195 8.02 17.38 9.43
CA TYR A 195 9.47 17.20 9.48
C TYR A 195 10.15 17.27 8.11
N GLY A 196 9.38 17.54 7.05
CA GLY A 196 9.89 17.83 5.71
C GLY A 196 9.94 16.64 4.77
N ALA A 197 9.36 15.49 5.13
CA ALA A 197 9.14 14.40 4.17
C ALA A 197 8.10 14.84 3.14
N LYS A 198 8.42 14.68 1.84
CA LYS A 198 7.52 15.02 0.73
C LYS A 198 6.90 13.76 0.18
N VAL A 199 5.58 13.74 0.09
CA VAL A 199 4.80 12.60 -0.41
C VAL A 199 3.95 13.05 -1.58
N ILE A 200 3.96 12.28 -2.66
CA ILE A 200 3.05 12.43 -3.79
C ILE A 200 2.13 11.21 -3.79
N LEU A 201 0.83 11.47 -3.74
CA LEU A 201 -0.23 10.47 -3.80
C LEU A 201 -0.91 10.54 -5.14
N GLU A 202 -1.14 9.39 -5.76
CA GLU A 202 -1.85 9.26 -7.02
C GLU A 202 -3.19 8.55 -6.79
N GLY A 203 -4.30 9.20 -7.12
CA GLY A 203 -5.63 8.60 -7.00
C GLY A 203 -5.89 7.52 -8.08
N PRO A 204 -6.68 6.48 -7.76
CA PRO A 204 -7.39 6.29 -6.50
C PRO A 204 -6.46 5.81 -5.38
N VAL A 205 -6.52 6.47 -4.22
CA VAL A 205 -5.71 6.13 -3.05
C VAL A 205 -6.48 6.39 -1.76
N THR A 206 -6.32 5.46 -0.80
CA THR A 206 -6.86 5.59 0.55
C THR A 206 -5.71 5.63 1.54
N PHE A 207 -5.66 6.70 2.34
CA PHE A 207 -4.57 6.92 3.28
C PHE A 207 -5.02 7.66 4.54
N LYS A 208 -4.16 7.66 5.58
CA LYS A 208 -4.33 8.43 6.82
C LYS A 208 -3.04 9.14 7.16
N THR A 209 -3.13 10.40 7.57
CA THR A 209 -2.03 11.10 8.23
C THR A 209 -2.12 10.86 9.74
N VAL A 210 -1.15 10.19 10.32
CA VAL A 210 -1.18 9.77 11.74
C VAL A 210 -0.41 10.75 12.61
N SER A 211 0.79 11.15 12.17
CA SER A 211 1.70 12.04 12.90
C SER A 211 2.62 12.78 11.91
N PRO A 212 3.42 13.76 12.37
CA PRO A 212 4.37 14.48 11.53
C PRO A 212 5.37 13.63 10.75
N ASP A 213 5.55 12.37 11.15
CA ASP A 213 6.51 11.40 10.61
C ASP A 213 5.88 10.08 10.14
N LYS A 214 4.53 10.01 10.12
CA LYS A 214 3.86 8.74 9.85
C LYS A 214 2.62 8.89 8.98
N LEU A 215 2.58 8.05 7.94
CA LEU A 215 1.44 7.88 7.04
C LEU A 215 1.00 6.41 7.06
N VAL A 216 -0.31 6.16 7.01
CA VAL A 216 -0.88 4.84 6.71
C VAL A 216 -1.41 4.87 5.29
N LEU A 217 -0.92 3.99 4.43
CA LEU A 217 -1.42 3.74 3.09
C LEU A 217 -2.25 2.46 3.12
N GLU A 218 -3.57 2.61 3.03
CA GLU A 218 -4.48 1.45 3.05
C GLU A 218 -4.60 0.80 1.68
N SER A 219 -4.56 1.61 0.62
CA SER A 219 -4.61 1.15 -0.76
C SER A 219 -4.18 2.24 -1.73
N GLY A 220 -3.71 1.86 -2.92
CA GLY A 220 -3.28 2.79 -3.96
C GLY A 220 -1.79 3.04 -3.93
N ARG A 221 -1.36 4.18 -4.47
CA ARG A 221 0.05 4.42 -4.82
C ARG A 221 0.55 5.72 -4.25
N MET A 222 1.79 5.69 -3.76
CA MET A 222 2.50 6.89 -3.31
C MET A 222 3.98 6.86 -3.67
N TYR A 223 4.56 8.04 -3.83
CA TYR A 223 6.00 8.27 -3.85
C TYR A 223 6.40 9.11 -2.65
N ALA A 224 7.53 8.81 -2.04
CA ALA A 224 8.11 9.59 -0.95
C ALA A 224 9.54 10.02 -1.28
N SER A 225 9.86 11.29 -0.97
CA SER A 225 11.22 11.84 -0.94
C SER A 225 11.48 12.39 0.46
N VAL A 226 12.38 11.74 1.17
CA VAL A 226 12.63 12.01 2.58
C VAL A 226 14.02 12.60 2.74
N PRO A 227 14.13 13.90 3.07
CA PRO A 227 15.42 14.53 3.35
C PRO A 227 15.99 14.02 4.69
N VAL A 228 17.30 14.19 4.87
CA VAL A 228 18.02 13.73 6.07
C VAL A 228 17.35 14.16 7.39
N LYS A 229 16.85 15.40 7.45
CA LYS A 229 16.15 15.95 8.62
C LYS A 229 14.83 15.22 8.97
N ALA A 230 14.27 14.46 8.03
CA ALA A 230 13.03 13.70 8.20
C ALA A 230 13.25 12.19 8.22
N THR A 231 14.50 11.75 8.39
CA THR A 231 14.86 10.32 8.52
C THR A 231 14.01 9.66 9.61
N GLY A 232 13.55 8.43 9.35
CA GLY A 232 12.61 7.72 10.20
C GLY A 232 11.16 7.90 9.80
N PHE A 233 10.88 8.66 8.73
CA PHE A 233 9.53 8.73 8.17
C PHE A 233 9.00 7.34 7.87
N THR A 234 7.82 7.03 8.39
CA THR A 234 7.28 5.68 8.37
C THR A 234 6.00 5.62 7.54
N VAL A 235 5.97 4.71 6.58
CA VAL A 235 4.76 4.34 5.84
C VAL A 235 4.29 2.99 6.32
N MET A 236 3.09 2.94 6.87
CA MET A 236 2.43 1.71 7.31
C MET A 236 1.43 1.27 6.26
N THR A 237 1.37 -0.02 5.99
CA THR A 237 0.43 -0.64 5.06
C THR A 237 -0.25 -1.84 5.73
N PRO A 238 -1.27 -2.47 5.13
CA PRO A 238 -1.89 -3.67 5.69
C PRO A 238 -0.92 -4.84 5.91
N SER A 239 0.14 -4.96 5.09
CA SER A 239 1.09 -6.09 5.12
C SER A 239 2.49 -5.73 5.58
N SER A 240 2.81 -4.43 5.75
CA SER A 240 4.19 -4.03 6.08
C SER A 240 4.30 -2.66 6.74
N SER A 241 5.48 -2.39 7.30
CA SER A 241 5.92 -1.05 7.69
C SER A 241 7.24 -0.74 7.01
N ILE A 242 7.32 0.40 6.34
CA ILE A 242 8.48 0.90 5.63
C ILE A 242 9.04 2.08 6.43
N ILE A 243 10.26 1.94 6.96
CA ILE A 243 10.94 2.97 7.74
C ILE A 243 12.06 3.54 6.88
N ASP A 244 11.99 4.82 6.62
CA ASP A 244 12.97 5.55 5.84
C ASP A 244 14.31 5.72 6.55
N LEU A 245 15.39 5.66 5.79
CA LEU A 245 16.76 5.93 6.25
C LEU A 245 17.43 7.07 5.45
N GLY A 246 16.64 8.00 4.87
CA GLY A 246 17.12 9.11 4.05
C GLY A 246 17.03 8.79 2.54
N THR A 247 15.81 8.68 1.98
CA THR A 247 15.59 7.95 0.74
C THR A 247 14.56 8.57 -0.20
N GLU A 248 14.52 8.01 -1.42
CA GLU A 248 13.41 8.14 -2.36
C GLU A 248 12.86 6.76 -2.69
N PHE A 249 11.56 6.55 -2.45
CA PHE A 249 10.93 5.26 -2.65
C PHE A 249 9.46 5.40 -3.08
N GLY A 250 8.96 4.36 -3.73
CA GLY A 250 7.56 4.19 -4.07
C GLY A 250 6.94 3.07 -3.26
N VAL A 251 5.69 3.26 -2.85
CA VAL A 251 4.88 2.23 -2.19
C VAL A 251 3.56 2.11 -2.92
N GLU A 252 3.17 0.89 -3.22
CA GLU A 252 1.90 0.56 -3.83
C GLU A 252 1.23 -0.54 -3.01
N VAL A 253 -0.04 -0.35 -2.67
CA VAL A 253 -0.85 -1.32 -1.93
C VAL A 253 -2.00 -1.74 -2.82
N ASP A 254 -2.06 -3.03 -3.14
CA ASP A 254 -3.16 -3.59 -3.91
C ASP A 254 -4.42 -3.77 -3.05
N PHE A 255 -5.54 -4.10 -3.68
CA PHE A 255 -6.82 -4.28 -2.99
C PHE A 255 -6.81 -5.48 -2.04
N ALA A 256 -5.92 -6.47 -2.24
CA ALA A 256 -5.75 -7.60 -1.33
C ALA A 256 -4.89 -7.24 -0.11
N GLY A 257 -4.39 -6.00 -0.02
CA GLY A 257 -3.54 -5.52 1.06
C GLY A 257 -2.06 -5.92 0.93
N SER A 258 -1.65 -6.52 -0.20
CA SER A 258 -0.23 -6.77 -0.46
C SER A 258 0.46 -5.45 -0.82
N THR A 259 1.72 -5.32 -0.44
CA THR A 259 2.50 -4.09 -0.61
C THR A 259 3.69 -4.32 -1.53
N ASN A 260 3.83 -3.50 -2.55
CA ASN A 260 5.04 -3.40 -3.38
C ASN A 260 5.85 -2.18 -2.92
N VAL A 261 7.14 -2.38 -2.66
CA VAL A 261 8.07 -1.32 -2.27
C VAL A 261 9.19 -1.24 -3.31
N HIS A 262 9.40 -0.04 -3.86
CA HIS A 262 10.38 0.23 -4.92
C HIS A 262 11.38 1.28 -4.43
N MET A 263 12.67 0.93 -4.38
CA MET A 263 13.74 1.81 -3.92
C MET A 263 14.41 2.53 -5.08
N PHE A 264 14.20 3.84 -5.17
CA PHE A 264 14.82 4.66 -6.22
C PHE A 264 16.17 5.22 -5.80
N ARG A 265 16.32 5.58 -4.52
CA ARG A 265 17.58 6.09 -3.96
C ARG A 265 17.67 5.86 -2.46
N GLY A 266 18.85 5.45 -1.97
CA GLY A 266 19.12 5.24 -0.55
C GLY A 266 18.73 3.86 -0.04
N LYS A 267 18.32 3.76 1.22
CA LYS A 267 17.98 2.49 1.89
C LYS A 267 16.74 2.65 2.78
N THR A 268 15.88 1.65 2.83
CA THR A 268 14.76 1.58 3.79
C THR A 268 14.80 0.28 4.57
N SER A 269 14.29 0.31 5.78
CA SER A 269 13.97 -0.90 6.54
C SER A 269 12.54 -1.31 6.25
N LEU A 270 12.35 -2.48 5.67
CA LEU A 270 11.07 -3.09 5.38
C LEU A 270 10.76 -4.17 6.41
N LEU A 271 9.71 -3.95 7.19
CA LEU A 271 9.18 -4.89 8.18
C LEU A 271 7.94 -5.55 7.57
N ALA A 272 8.01 -6.84 7.28
CA ALA A 272 6.92 -7.61 6.69
C ALA A 272 6.08 -8.29 7.79
N GLY A 273 4.77 -8.15 7.71
CA GLY A 273 3.79 -8.73 8.64
C GLY A 273 2.65 -7.76 8.96
N VAL A 274 1.54 -8.28 9.45
CA VAL A 274 0.39 -7.48 9.88
C VAL A 274 0.77 -6.65 11.11
N LEU A 275 0.24 -5.45 11.24
CA LEU A 275 0.44 -4.50 12.34
C LEU A 275 0.50 -5.20 13.70
N GLY A 276 1.68 -5.13 14.36
CA GLY A 276 1.93 -5.73 15.67
C GLY A 276 2.53 -7.14 15.65
N ASN A 277 2.65 -7.79 14.50
CA ASN A 277 3.29 -9.10 14.36
C ASN A 277 4.26 -9.12 13.17
N VAL A 278 5.46 -8.57 13.36
CA VAL A 278 6.53 -8.59 12.34
C VAL A 278 7.08 -10.00 12.22
N GLN A 279 6.93 -10.61 11.05
CA GLN A 279 7.43 -11.96 10.76
C GLN A 279 8.85 -11.94 10.19
N THR A 280 9.17 -10.93 9.40
CA THR A 280 10.46 -10.82 8.70
C THR A 280 10.81 -9.36 8.51
N SER A 281 12.11 -9.05 8.54
CA SER A 281 12.62 -7.72 8.22
C SER A 281 13.78 -7.81 7.22
N CYS A 282 13.88 -6.82 6.35
CA CYS A 282 15.02 -6.68 5.46
C CYS A 282 15.31 -5.21 5.15
N ILE A 283 16.53 -4.91 4.73
CA ILE A 283 16.88 -3.60 4.19
C ILE A 283 16.74 -3.67 2.67
N LEU A 284 16.03 -2.71 2.08
CA LEU A 284 16.00 -2.49 0.65
C LEU A 284 16.98 -1.39 0.29
N GLU A 285 17.73 -1.63 -0.77
CA GLU A 285 18.71 -0.69 -1.31
C GLU A 285 18.28 -0.16 -2.67
N THR A 286 18.91 0.92 -3.11
CA THR A 286 18.69 1.51 -4.44
C THR A 286 18.66 0.44 -5.56
N GLY A 287 17.65 0.51 -6.41
CA GLY A 287 17.45 -0.42 -7.53
C GLY A 287 16.71 -1.70 -7.17
N GLN A 288 16.40 -1.94 -5.90
CA GLN A 288 15.65 -3.10 -5.46
C GLN A 288 14.16 -2.82 -5.34
N ALA A 289 13.35 -3.85 -5.54
CA ALA A 289 11.93 -3.81 -5.25
C ALA A 289 11.46 -5.15 -4.68
N LYS A 290 10.55 -5.08 -3.72
CA LYS A 290 9.99 -6.28 -3.06
C LYS A 290 8.48 -6.15 -2.92
N ARG A 291 7.81 -7.30 -3.06
CA ARG A 291 6.41 -7.49 -2.73
C ARG A 291 6.30 -8.17 -1.36
N VAL A 292 5.41 -7.64 -0.53
CA VAL A 292 5.00 -8.24 0.74
C VAL A 292 3.55 -8.67 0.60
N SER A 293 3.28 -9.96 0.66
CA SER A 293 1.89 -10.46 0.68
C SER A 293 1.22 -10.13 2.02
N LEU A 294 -0.12 -10.17 2.06
CA LEU A 294 -0.87 -9.97 3.32
C LEU A 294 -0.44 -10.97 4.42
N ALA A 295 0.04 -12.16 4.03
CA ALA A 295 0.60 -13.15 4.95
C ALA A 295 2.05 -12.86 5.39
N GLY A 296 2.63 -11.71 5.03
CA GLY A 296 3.99 -11.31 5.40
C GLY A 296 5.11 -11.98 4.58
N LYS A 297 4.77 -12.70 3.49
CA LYS A 297 5.78 -13.34 2.63
C LYS A 297 6.44 -12.30 1.73
N LEU A 298 7.79 -12.26 1.73
CA LEU A 298 8.61 -11.42 0.87
C LEU A 298 8.91 -12.10 -0.47
N GLN A 299 8.86 -11.33 -1.55
CA GLN A 299 9.22 -11.74 -2.90
C GLN A 299 9.94 -10.61 -3.62
N ASP A 300 11.01 -10.90 -4.34
CA ASP A 300 11.67 -9.93 -5.22
C ASP A 300 10.79 -9.68 -6.45
N ILE A 301 10.68 -8.41 -6.83
CA ILE A 301 9.94 -7.97 -8.03
C ILE A 301 10.82 -7.00 -8.84
N PRO A 302 10.56 -6.84 -10.14
CA PRO A 302 11.25 -5.84 -10.94
C PRO A 302 10.99 -4.41 -10.44
N LEU A 303 12.03 -3.55 -10.48
CA LEU A 303 11.88 -2.13 -10.18
C LEU A 303 11.00 -1.46 -11.24
N ASN A 304 9.95 -0.75 -10.82
CA ASN A 304 9.06 0.01 -11.70
C ASN A 304 9.14 1.52 -11.39
N GLU A 305 10.15 2.19 -11.95
CA GLU A 305 10.31 3.64 -11.74
C GLU A 305 9.22 4.48 -12.43
N LYS A 306 8.73 4.01 -13.59
CA LYS A 306 7.74 4.73 -14.39
C LYS A 306 6.31 4.60 -13.85
N GLY A 307 6.10 3.67 -12.93
CA GLY A 307 4.80 3.46 -12.28
C GLY A 307 4.45 4.51 -11.23
N PHE A 308 5.31 5.51 -10.97
CA PHE A 308 5.13 6.50 -9.92
C PHE A 308 5.30 7.92 -10.43
N VAL A 309 4.39 8.82 -10.05
CA VAL A 309 4.56 10.26 -10.23
C VAL A 309 5.57 10.76 -9.21
N ARG A 310 6.77 11.15 -9.66
CA ARG A 310 7.89 11.54 -8.78
C ARG A 310 8.10 13.06 -8.68
N ALA A 311 7.50 13.83 -9.59
CA ALA A 311 7.56 15.29 -9.62
C ALA A 311 6.28 15.86 -10.20
N MET A 312 5.87 17.04 -9.72
CA MET A 312 4.73 17.80 -10.23
C MET A 312 5.15 19.17 -10.80
N ASP A 313 6.44 19.46 -10.81
CA ASP A 313 6.98 20.77 -11.22
C ASP A 313 6.79 21.06 -12.72
N SER A 314 6.54 20.04 -13.52
CA SER A 314 6.23 20.13 -14.94
C SER A 314 4.96 19.34 -15.24
N ARG A 315 3.81 19.99 -15.16
CA ARG A 315 2.47 19.40 -15.38
C ARG A 315 2.29 18.74 -16.75
N ALA A 316 3.20 18.98 -17.69
CA ALA A 316 3.18 18.38 -19.03
C ALA A 316 3.76 16.96 -19.08
N ASN A 317 4.45 16.49 -18.05
CA ASN A 317 5.30 15.28 -18.14
C ASN A 317 4.88 14.13 -17.20
N PHE A 318 3.79 14.23 -16.47
CA PHE A 318 3.30 13.10 -15.70
C PHE A 318 1.95 12.62 -16.20
N VAL A 319 1.74 11.33 -16.17
CA VAL A 319 0.50 10.67 -16.58
C VAL A 319 -0.18 10.18 -15.31
N TRP A 320 -1.43 10.60 -15.09
CA TRP A 320 -2.28 9.97 -14.12
C TRP A 320 -2.75 8.62 -14.66
N HIS A 321 -2.50 7.54 -13.89
CA HIS A 321 -2.77 6.17 -14.31
C HIS A 321 -4.23 5.75 -14.09
N GLY A 322 -5.06 6.58 -13.43
CA GLY A 322 -6.44 6.25 -13.03
C GLY A 322 -7.53 6.43 -14.11
N GLU A 323 -7.18 6.80 -15.37
CA GLU A 323 -8.18 6.92 -16.45
C GLU A 323 -8.72 5.59 -16.95
N LYS A 324 -8.00 4.50 -16.68
CA LYS A 324 -8.35 3.17 -17.16
C LYS A 324 -7.85 2.07 -16.25
N VAL A 325 -8.65 1.01 -16.17
CA VAL A 325 -8.30 -0.21 -15.44
C VAL A 325 -7.74 -1.23 -16.42
N ASN A 326 -6.55 -1.73 -16.13
CA ASN A 326 -5.88 -2.75 -16.92
C ASN A 326 -6.30 -4.15 -16.46
N LEU A 327 -7.09 -4.86 -17.25
CA LEU A 327 -7.56 -6.21 -16.89
C LEU A 327 -6.41 -7.24 -16.89
N ALA A 328 -5.36 -7.05 -17.70
CA ALA A 328 -4.19 -7.93 -17.64
C ALA A 328 -3.45 -7.79 -16.30
N ASP A 329 -3.38 -6.59 -15.76
CA ASP A 329 -2.82 -6.34 -14.44
C ASP A 329 -3.61 -7.10 -13.35
N ILE A 330 -4.94 -7.06 -13.43
CA ILE A 330 -5.83 -7.83 -12.53
C ILE A 330 -5.57 -9.32 -12.64
N VAL A 331 -5.43 -9.87 -13.85
CA VAL A 331 -5.06 -11.29 -14.07
C VAL A 331 -3.73 -11.62 -13.42
N GLY A 332 -2.77 -10.70 -13.42
CA GLY A 332 -1.48 -10.80 -12.74
C GLY A 332 -1.52 -10.62 -11.22
N GLY A 333 -2.72 -10.60 -10.61
CA GLY A 333 -2.91 -10.41 -9.17
C GLY A 333 -2.87 -8.95 -8.72
N GLY A 334 -2.92 -7.99 -9.65
CA GLY A 334 -2.93 -6.57 -9.38
C GLY A 334 -4.31 -5.96 -9.18
N ASP A 335 -4.33 -4.63 -9.07
CA ASP A 335 -5.53 -3.82 -8.82
C ASP A 335 -6.07 -3.10 -10.07
N GLY A 336 -5.46 -3.37 -11.23
CA GLY A 336 -5.78 -2.72 -12.49
C GLY A 336 -4.97 -1.46 -12.80
N LEU A 337 -4.07 -1.05 -11.91
CA LEU A 337 -3.25 0.17 -12.03
C LEU A 337 -1.75 -0.11 -12.20
N GLY A 338 -1.35 -1.36 -12.40
CA GLY A 338 0.04 -1.74 -12.67
C GLY A 338 0.74 -2.47 -11.53
N SER A 339 0.02 -2.90 -10.49
CA SER A 339 0.54 -3.66 -9.34
C SER A 339 0.72 -5.15 -9.60
N GLY A 340 0.11 -5.66 -10.67
CA GLY A 340 0.16 -7.08 -11.04
C GLY A 340 1.51 -7.51 -11.59
N THR A 341 1.80 -8.77 -11.42
CA THR A 341 3.06 -9.38 -11.85
C THR A 341 2.96 -9.90 -13.28
N ILE A 342 3.92 -9.53 -14.13
CA ILE A 342 4.04 -10.09 -15.47
C ILE A 342 4.35 -11.59 -15.40
N ASN A 343 3.77 -12.36 -16.30
CA ASN A 343 3.85 -13.84 -16.34
C ASN A 343 3.21 -14.53 -15.11
N GLN A 344 2.47 -13.80 -14.29
CA GLN A 344 1.55 -14.39 -13.32
C GLN A 344 0.14 -14.43 -13.90
N GLY A 345 -0.64 -15.40 -13.50
CA GLY A 345 -2.00 -15.61 -13.97
C GLY A 345 -2.78 -16.60 -13.12
N ILE A 346 -3.76 -17.23 -13.74
CA ILE A 346 -4.75 -18.08 -13.08
C ILE A 346 -4.83 -19.42 -13.80
N ASP A 347 -4.80 -20.49 -13.03
CA ASP A 347 -5.09 -21.85 -13.52
C ASP A 347 -6.60 -22.02 -13.70
N VAL A 348 -7.03 -22.31 -14.93
CA VAL A 348 -8.47 -22.40 -15.27
C VAL A 348 -9.18 -23.59 -14.66
N ALA A 349 -8.44 -24.63 -14.26
CA ALA A 349 -9.02 -25.82 -13.62
C ALA A 349 -9.19 -25.66 -12.11
N THR A 350 -8.49 -24.74 -11.48
CA THR A 350 -8.48 -24.59 -10.02
C THR A 350 -8.87 -23.21 -9.52
N GLY A 351 -8.87 -22.18 -10.37
CA GLY A 351 -9.10 -20.79 -10.00
C GLY A 351 -7.98 -20.17 -9.16
N LYS A 352 -6.84 -20.84 -9.01
CA LYS A 352 -5.72 -20.39 -8.18
C LYS A 352 -4.67 -19.65 -8.98
N ALA A 353 -3.93 -18.77 -8.30
CA ALA A 353 -2.79 -18.10 -8.89
C ALA A 353 -1.75 -19.12 -9.39
N LYS A 354 -1.18 -18.82 -10.57
CA LYS A 354 -0.20 -19.68 -11.25
C LYS A 354 0.86 -18.79 -11.91
N LEU A 355 2.12 -19.19 -11.82
CA LEU A 355 3.18 -18.60 -12.64
C LEU A 355 3.21 -19.25 -14.02
N PHE A 356 3.53 -18.46 -15.03
CA PHE A 356 3.69 -18.96 -16.38
C PHE A 356 4.88 -19.91 -16.45
N GLU A 357 4.61 -21.14 -16.85
CA GLU A 357 5.60 -22.18 -17.10
C GLU A 357 5.45 -22.68 -18.54
N LYS A 358 6.55 -23.13 -19.12
CA LYS A 358 6.52 -23.73 -20.45
C LYS A 358 5.69 -25.03 -20.40
N ALA A 359 4.47 -24.98 -20.91
CA ALA A 359 3.68 -26.17 -21.05
C ALA A 359 4.14 -26.99 -22.28
N THR A 360 4.37 -28.26 -22.10
CA THR A 360 4.82 -29.19 -23.16
C THR A 360 3.71 -30.11 -23.65
N THR A 361 2.58 -30.14 -22.92
CA THR A 361 1.42 -30.99 -23.22
C THR A 361 0.13 -30.20 -22.98
N SER A 362 -0.90 -30.47 -23.77
CA SER A 362 -2.26 -30.04 -23.47
C SER A 362 -2.81 -30.76 -22.24
N LEU A 363 -3.73 -30.13 -21.56
CA LEU A 363 -4.43 -30.61 -20.40
C LEU A 363 -5.90 -30.86 -20.78
N GLN A 364 -6.54 -31.86 -20.15
CA GLN A 364 -7.96 -32.12 -20.32
C GLN A 364 -8.72 -31.52 -19.14
N GLY A 365 -9.62 -30.61 -19.42
CA GLY A 365 -10.43 -29.96 -18.41
C GLY A 365 -11.84 -30.54 -18.30
N LYS A 366 -12.54 -30.09 -17.26
CA LYS A 366 -13.98 -30.33 -17.07
C LYS A 366 -14.71 -29.00 -17.21
N SER A 367 -15.92 -29.01 -17.75
CA SER A 367 -16.81 -27.86 -17.73
C SER A 367 -17.23 -27.59 -16.29
N GLN A 368 -16.44 -26.82 -15.60
CA GLN A 368 -16.76 -26.36 -14.25
C GLN A 368 -16.32 -24.89 -14.13
N TYR A 369 -17.25 -24.05 -13.70
CA TYR A 369 -16.95 -22.69 -13.31
C TYR A 369 -16.16 -22.71 -12.00
N MET A 370 -14.98 -22.09 -11.99
CA MET A 370 -14.07 -22.04 -10.85
C MET A 370 -13.98 -20.60 -10.32
N PRO A 371 -14.52 -20.30 -9.13
CA PRO A 371 -14.37 -18.99 -8.51
C PRO A 371 -12.90 -18.68 -8.24
N VAL A 372 -12.51 -17.40 -8.40
CA VAL A 372 -11.16 -16.91 -8.09
C VAL A 372 -11.19 -16.19 -6.73
N ALA A 373 -11.06 -16.97 -5.65
CA ALA A 373 -11.20 -16.43 -4.29
C ALA A 373 -10.07 -15.45 -3.88
N GLU A 374 -8.90 -15.55 -4.52
CA GLU A 374 -7.73 -14.74 -4.17
C GLU A 374 -7.78 -13.33 -4.78
N ASN A 375 -8.66 -13.08 -5.76
CA ASN A 375 -8.82 -11.80 -6.43
C ASN A 375 -10.30 -11.46 -6.62
N PRO A 376 -10.91 -10.60 -5.78
CA PRO A 376 -12.34 -10.27 -5.86
C PRO A 376 -12.75 -9.50 -7.11
N LEU A 377 -11.80 -8.99 -7.91
CA LEU A 377 -12.09 -8.32 -9.19
C LEU A 377 -12.32 -9.34 -10.33
N ILE A 378 -12.01 -10.61 -10.09
CA ILE A 378 -12.24 -11.72 -11.00
C ILE A 378 -13.28 -12.65 -10.36
N ASP A 379 -14.44 -12.74 -10.98
CA ASP A 379 -15.51 -13.60 -10.50
C ASP A 379 -15.13 -15.10 -10.65
N GLY A 380 -14.55 -15.48 -11.78
CA GLY A 380 -14.07 -16.83 -11.98
C GLY A 380 -13.46 -17.12 -13.35
N VAL A 381 -13.01 -18.36 -13.50
CA VAL A 381 -12.44 -18.90 -14.74
C VAL A 381 -13.11 -20.23 -15.09
N PHE A 382 -13.06 -20.61 -16.35
CA PHE A 382 -13.70 -21.86 -16.81
C PHE A 382 -13.13 -22.33 -18.16
N ILE A 383 -13.42 -23.58 -18.48
CA ILE A 383 -13.20 -24.14 -19.81
C ILE A 383 -14.55 -24.16 -20.53
N PRO A 384 -14.67 -23.59 -21.75
CA PRO A 384 -15.94 -23.38 -22.41
C PRO A 384 -16.50 -24.67 -23.03
N ILE A 385 -16.79 -25.66 -22.18
CA ILE A 385 -17.49 -26.92 -22.55
C ILE A 385 -18.97 -26.75 -22.24
N VAL A 386 -19.80 -26.82 -23.26
CA VAL A 386 -21.25 -26.77 -23.11
C VAL A 386 -21.77 -28.09 -22.52
N GLN A 387 -22.43 -28.01 -21.36
CA GLN A 387 -23.08 -29.14 -20.72
C GLN A 387 -24.60 -28.94 -20.73
N ASN A 388 -25.35 -29.98 -21.19
CA ASN A 388 -26.82 -29.90 -21.26
C ASN A 388 -27.36 -28.70 -22.05
N GLY A 389 -26.62 -28.21 -23.04
CA GLY A 389 -27.00 -27.08 -23.89
C GLY A 389 -26.61 -25.71 -23.33
N THR A 390 -26.02 -25.61 -22.14
CA THR A 390 -25.64 -24.32 -21.53
C THR A 390 -24.19 -24.32 -21.05
N LEU A 391 -23.56 -23.14 -21.08
CA LEU A 391 -22.24 -22.84 -20.51
C LEU A 391 -22.40 -21.82 -19.37
N THR A 392 -22.12 -22.21 -18.13
CA THR A 392 -22.12 -21.28 -16.97
C THR A 392 -20.85 -20.45 -17.01
N ILE A 393 -20.98 -19.11 -16.92
CA ILE A 393 -19.89 -18.14 -17.06
C ILE A 393 -19.74 -17.16 -15.90
N SER A 394 -20.61 -17.23 -14.89
CA SER A 394 -20.48 -16.37 -13.69
C SER A 394 -20.98 -17.09 -12.43
N SER A 395 -20.56 -16.58 -11.26
CA SER A 395 -21.01 -17.04 -9.95
C SER A 395 -22.51 -16.78 -9.69
N LYS A 396 -23.12 -15.87 -10.44
CA LYS A 396 -24.56 -15.54 -10.39
C LYS A 396 -25.41 -16.46 -11.26
N GLY A 397 -24.77 -17.44 -11.93
CA GLY A 397 -25.46 -18.39 -12.79
C GLY A 397 -25.80 -17.85 -14.18
N HIS A 398 -25.15 -16.76 -14.64
CA HIS A 398 -25.27 -16.39 -16.04
C HIS A 398 -24.75 -17.54 -16.89
N ALA A 399 -25.53 -17.89 -17.90
CA ALA A 399 -25.24 -19.00 -18.78
C ALA A 399 -25.48 -18.59 -20.23
N VAL A 400 -24.76 -19.23 -21.14
CA VAL A 400 -24.88 -19.00 -22.57
C VAL A 400 -25.38 -20.25 -23.24
N ASP A 401 -26.47 -20.11 -23.99
CA ASP A 401 -27.03 -21.18 -24.82
C ASP A 401 -26.36 -21.14 -26.19
N GLN A 402 -26.18 -22.34 -26.79
CA GLN A 402 -25.64 -22.51 -28.15
C GLN A 402 -24.26 -21.83 -28.37
N PHE A 403 -23.38 -21.92 -27.40
CA PHE A 403 -22.01 -21.46 -27.53
C PHE A 403 -21.16 -22.47 -28.34
N PRO A 404 -20.13 -22.04 -29.09
CA PRO A 404 -19.21 -22.96 -29.75
C PRO A 404 -18.63 -23.98 -28.76
N GLN A 405 -18.74 -25.28 -29.12
CA GLN A 405 -18.24 -26.33 -28.25
C GLN A 405 -16.73 -26.42 -28.30
N SER A 406 -16.10 -26.52 -27.14
CA SER A 406 -14.70 -26.95 -27.01
C SER A 406 -14.64 -28.44 -26.73
N ALA A 407 -13.62 -29.13 -27.25
CA ALA A 407 -13.28 -30.50 -26.89
C ALA A 407 -12.83 -30.62 -25.42
N GLY A 408 -12.56 -29.50 -24.76
CA GLY A 408 -12.09 -29.45 -23.38
C GLY A 408 -10.58 -29.54 -23.22
N ASP A 409 -9.87 -29.62 -24.31
CA ASP A 409 -8.41 -29.51 -24.31
C ASP A 409 -8.00 -28.08 -24.16
N TYR A 410 -7.11 -27.81 -23.22
CA TYR A 410 -6.59 -26.47 -22.99
C TYR A 410 -5.08 -26.47 -22.71
N TRP A 411 -4.45 -25.33 -22.88
CA TRP A 411 -3.02 -25.21 -22.71
C TRP A 411 -2.70 -24.19 -21.65
N ASN A 412 -2.03 -24.63 -20.56
CA ASN A 412 -1.53 -23.80 -19.49
C ASN A 412 -2.64 -23.12 -18.64
N GLY A 413 -2.76 -21.77 -18.67
CA GLY A 413 -3.72 -20.96 -17.92
C GLY A 413 -3.90 -19.60 -18.59
N ILE A 414 -4.52 -18.67 -17.87
CA ILE A 414 -4.75 -17.29 -18.29
C ILE A 414 -3.72 -16.40 -17.59
N PHE A 415 -2.94 -15.59 -18.34
CA PHE A 415 -1.79 -14.88 -17.80
C PHE A 415 -1.76 -13.40 -18.17
N ASN A 416 -1.23 -12.60 -17.24
CA ASN A 416 -0.73 -11.27 -17.55
C ASN A 416 0.60 -11.41 -18.30
N GLY A 417 0.60 -11.18 -19.61
CA GLY A 417 1.75 -11.45 -20.47
C GLY A 417 1.75 -12.88 -20.99
N GLY A 418 2.41 -13.82 -20.33
CA GLY A 418 2.46 -15.22 -20.78
C GLY A 418 3.47 -15.49 -21.90
N TRP A 419 4.60 -14.81 -21.90
CA TRP A 419 5.67 -14.93 -22.87
C TRP A 419 6.89 -15.66 -22.31
N HIS A 420 7.69 -16.25 -23.19
CA HIS A 420 8.96 -16.88 -22.83
C HIS A 420 9.93 -16.92 -24.02
N GLU A 421 11.22 -16.98 -23.71
CA GLU A 421 12.27 -17.27 -24.66
C GLU A 421 12.37 -18.78 -24.97
N ALA A 422 12.84 -19.10 -26.17
CA ALA A 422 13.13 -20.48 -26.52
C ALA A 422 14.20 -21.07 -25.63
N ALA A 423 13.88 -22.21 -24.99
CA ALA A 423 14.87 -22.95 -24.20
C ALA A 423 15.77 -23.84 -25.08
N ASN A 424 15.22 -24.30 -26.21
CA ASN A 424 15.89 -25.14 -27.19
C ASN A 424 15.09 -25.10 -28.51
N PHE A 425 15.61 -25.72 -29.56
CA PHE A 425 14.96 -25.77 -30.88
C PHE A 425 13.60 -26.50 -30.91
N SER A 426 13.31 -27.29 -29.90
CA SER A 426 12.03 -28.06 -29.82
C SER A 426 10.90 -27.25 -29.21
N ILE A 427 11.21 -26.16 -28.47
CA ILE A 427 10.22 -25.30 -27.82
C ILE A 427 10.45 -23.89 -28.35
N PRO A 428 9.58 -23.38 -29.24
CA PRO A 428 9.73 -22.05 -29.81
C PRO A 428 9.58 -20.96 -28.76
N SER A 429 10.19 -19.81 -29.01
CA SER A 429 9.90 -18.60 -28.24
C SER A 429 8.45 -18.21 -28.43
N ASN A 430 7.80 -17.81 -27.35
CA ASN A 430 6.48 -17.19 -27.40
C ASN A 430 6.64 -15.69 -27.05
N HIS A 431 6.74 -14.88 -28.10
CA HIS A 431 6.70 -13.41 -28.01
C HIS A 431 5.30 -12.97 -28.43
N LEU A 432 4.59 -12.29 -27.55
CA LEU A 432 3.23 -11.82 -27.84
C LEU A 432 3.30 -10.61 -28.77
N ARG A 433 2.97 -10.80 -30.04
CA ARG A 433 3.05 -9.75 -31.06
C ARG A 433 1.77 -9.71 -31.91
N LEU A 434 1.18 -8.52 -32.06
CA LEU A 434 0.09 -8.22 -32.98
C LEU A 434 0.41 -6.94 -33.75
N GLN A 435 0.20 -6.92 -35.06
CA GLN A 435 0.47 -5.77 -35.94
C GLN A 435 1.92 -5.24 -35.78
N GLY A 436 2.88 -6.13 -35.55
CA GLY A 436 4.28 -5.80 -35.33
C GLY A 436 4.59 -5.18 -33.96
N ILE A 437 3.61 -5.00 -33.07
CA ILE A 437 3.77 -4.46 -31.72
C ILE A 437 3.94 -5.61 -30.72
N GLU A 438 4.95 -5.51 -29.86
CA GLU A 438 5.16 -6.45 -28.76
C GLU A 438 4.30 -6.10 -27.55
N TYR A 439 3.62 -7.12 -27.01
CA TYR A 439 2.73 -7.06 -25.86
C TYR A 439 3.24 -7.93 -24.71
N GLY A 440 2.51 -7.95 -23.59
CA GLY A 440 2.85 -8.73 -22.40
C GLY A 440 3.88 -8.07 -21.51
N ASN A 441 4.04 -6.77 -21.61
CA ASN A 441 4.95 -5.96 -20.80
C ASN A 441 4.19 -4.77 -20.18
N SER A 442 4.81 -4.04 -19.27
CA SER A 442 4.17 -2.92 -18.57
C SER A 442 3.70 -1.77 -19.47
N LYS A 443 4.31 -1.58 -20.65
CA LYS A 443 3.93 -0.55 -21.61
C LYS A 443 2.74 -0.99 -22.47
N ASN A 444 2.78 -2.24 -22.91
CA ASN A 444 1.78 -2.86 -23.77
C ASN A 444 1.27 -4.15 -23.08
N PRO A 445 0.39 -4.05 -22.10
CA PRO A 445 -0.11 -5.21 -21.38
C PRO A 445 -0.97 -6.10 -22.26
N SER A 446 -1.05 -7.38 -21.94
CA SER A 446 -1.95 -8.32 -22.59
C SER A 446 -2.39 -9.44 -21.66
N ILE A 447 -3.61 -9.94 -21.86
CA ILE A 447 -4.05 -11.20 -21.31
C ILE A 447 -3.74 -12.27 -22.37
N TYR A 448 -2.85 -13.19 -22.02
CA TYR A 448 -2.63 -14.40 -22.82
C TYR A 448 -3.65 -15.46 -22.41
N MET A 449 -4.41 -15.92 -23.39
CA MET A 449 -5.41 -16.97 -23.22
C MET A 449 -5.30 -17.91 -24.44
N HIS A 450 -4.71 -19.08 -24.23
CA HIS A 450 -4.75 -20.09 -25.28
C HIS A 450 -6.21 -20.49 -25.58
N ALA A 451 -6.50 -21.08 -26.73
CA ALA A 451 -7.84 -21.54 -27.05
C ALA A 451 -8.45 -22.43 -25.93
N SER A 452 -9.77 -22.42 -25.82
CA SER A 452 -10.58 -23.16 -24.85
C SER A 452 -10.43 -22.68 -23.41
N GLN A 453 -10.40 -21.35 -23.21
CA GLN A 453 -10.35 -20.74 -21.87
C GLN A 453 -11.35 -19.58 -21.75
N GLY A 454 -11.87 -19.37 -20.54
CA GLY A 454 -12.76 -18.26 -20.22
C GLY A 454 -12.44 -17.64 -18.87
N ILE A 455 -12.61 -16.33 -18.79
CA ILE A 455 -12.46 -15.53 -17.57
C ILE A 455 -13.58 -14.50 -17.45
N THR A 456 -14.13 -14.35 -16.25
CA THR A 456 -15.17 -13.38 -15.94
C THR A 456 -14.69 -12.41 -14.88
N PHE A 457 -14.76 -11.13 -15.18
CA PHE A 457 -14.46 -10.03 -14.28
C PHE A 457 -15.73 -9.51 -13.61
N ASP A 458 -15.67 -9.23 -12.29
CA ASP A 458 -16.75 -8.60 -11.55
C ASP A 458 -16.68 -7.07 -11.69
N LEU A 459 -17.52 -6.50 -12.55
CA LEU A 459 -17.58 -5.07 -12.79
C LEU A 459 -18.08 -4.29 -11.56
N ASN A 460 -18.89 -4.91 -10.68
CA ASN A 460 -19.33 -4.27 -9.46
C ASN A 460 -18.19 -4.15 -8.44
N ALA A 461 -17.39 -5.19 -8.29
CA ALA A 461 -16.20 -5.15 -7.45
C ALA A 461 -15.18 -4.10 -7.98
N ILE A 462 -15.01 -4.01 -9.30
CA ILE A 462 -14.18 -2.98 -9.92
C ILE A 462 -14.75 -1.58 -9.66
N ARG A 463 -16.07 -1.34 -9.82
CA ARG A 463 -16.71 -0.05 -9.50
C ARG A 463 -16.53 0.35 -8.04
N GLN A 464 -16.65 -0.60 -7.12
CA GLN A 464 -16.41 -0.33 -5.69
C GLN A 464 -14.97 0.12 -5.41
N ARG A 465 -14.01 -0.33 -6.21
CA ARG A 465 -12.61 0.06 -6.12
C ARG A 465 -12.37 1.51 -6.58
N PHE A 466 -13.22 2.01 -7.49
CA PHE A 466 -13.12 3.35 -8.08
C PHE A 466 -14.38 4.18 -7.80
N PRO A 467 -14.71 4.47 -6.53
CA PRO A 467 -15.93 5.19 -6.18
C PRO A 467 -15.95 6.59 -6.82
N GLY A 468 -17.09 6.97 -7.40
CA GLY A 468 -17.26 8.25 -8.09
C GLY A 468 -16.77 8.27 -9.54
N LEU A 469 -16.26 7.14 -10.06
CA LEU A 469 -15.97 6.95 -11.48
C LEU A 469 -16.89 5.88 -12.05
N ALA A 470 -17.37 6.11 -13.26
CA ALA A 470 -18.17 5.14 -14.01
C ALA A 470 -17.28 4.37 -14.99
N ILE A 471 -17.50 3.05 -15.10
CA ILE A 471 -16.92 2.28 -16.21
C ILE A 471 -17.77 2.63 -17.44
N HIS A 472 -17.13 3.21 -18.46
CA HIS A 472 -17.81 3.67 -19.67
C HIS A 472 -17.74 2.66 -20.80
N ARG A 473 -16.59 2.02 -21.01
CA ARG A 473 -16.38 1.05 -22.07
C ARG A 473 -15.21 0.10 -21.80
N PHE A 474 -15.26 -1.04 -22.46
CA PHE A 474 -14.13 -1.97 -22.59
C PHE A 474 -13.50 -1.83 -23.97
N GLU A 475 -12.17 -1.71 -24.04
CA GLU A 475 -11.41 -1.73 -25.28
C GLU A 475 -10.26 -2.72 -25.22
N THR A 476 -10.02 -3.41 -26.34
CA THR A 476 -8.88 -4.32 -26.53
C THR A 476 -8.62 -4.56 -28.01
N VAL A 477 -7.44 -5.08 -28.32
CA VAL A 477 -7.14 -5.69 -29.63
C VAL A 477 -6.96 -7.18 -29.40
N CYS A 478 -7.68 -8.03 -30.12
CA CYS A 478 -7.56 -9.48 -29.98
C CYS A 478 -7.02 -10.14 -31.26
N GLY A 479 -6.35 -11.26 -31.08
CA GLY A 479 -5.79 -12.04 -32.18
C GLY A 479 -4.83 -13.13 -31.70
N ILE A 480 -4.35 -13.93 -32.64
CA ILE A 480 -3.30 -14.92 -32.40
C ILE A 480 -1.94 -14.25 -32.60
N SER A 481 -1.01 -14.45 -31.68
CA SER A 481 0.33 -13.86 -31.73
C SER A 481 1.04 -14.16 -33.05
N GLU A 482 1.57 -13.12 -33.70
CA GLU A 482 2.28 -13.25 -34.97
C GLU A 482 3.56 -14.08 -34.88
N SER A 483 4.14 -14.26 -33.70
CA SER A 483 5.32 -15.12 -33.52
C SER A 483 5.06 -16.57 -33.87
N ILE A 484 3.79 -17.00 -33.89
CA ILE A 484 3.42 -18.35 -34.34
C ILE A 484 3.67 -18.52 -35.85
N LEU A 485 3.59 -17.46 -36.65
CA LEU A 485 3.87 -17.53 -38.09
C LEU A 485 5.32 -17.89 -38.38
N ASP A 486 6.25 -17.37 -37.57
CA ASP A 486 7.67 -17.69 -37.68
C ASP A 486 7.89 -19.19 -37.36
N TYR A 487 7.21 -19.69 -36.33
CA TYR A 487 7.26 -21.12 -35.95
C TYR A 487 6.65 -22.02 -37.03
N ILE A 488 5.46 -21.69 -37.53
CA ILE A 488 4.79 -22.44 -38.59
C ILE A 488 5.58 -22.39 -39.89
N GLY A 489 6.21 -21.24 -40.20
CA GLY A 489 7.10 -21.10 -41.33
C GLY A 489 8.24 -22.12 -41.31
N ASN A 490 8.84 -22.36 -40.15
CA ASN A 490 9.85 -23.40 -39.94
C ASN A 490 9.27 -24.82 -40.04
N ILE A 491 8.06 -25.07 -39.55
CA ILE A 491 7.37 -26.35 -39.67
C ILE A 491 7.03 -26.63 -41.13
N ARG A 492 6.53 -25.65 -41.90
CA ARG A 492 6.14 -25.81 -43.29
C ARG A 492 7.30 -26.18 -44.24
N GLN A 493 8.54 -25.90 -43.87
CA GLN A 493 9.69 -26.47 -44.55
C GLN A 493 9.71 -27.98 -44.53
N LYS A 494 9.14 -28.60 -43.46
CA LYS A 494 9.04 -30.08 -43.30
C LYS A 494 7.64 -30.60 -43.59
N ARG A 495 6.61 -29.76 -43.46
CA ARG A 495 5.20 -30.08 -43.68
C ARG A 495 4.53 -28.92 -44.45
N PRO A 496 4.62 -28.93 -45.79
CA PRO A 496 4.18 -27.78 -46.60
C PRO A 496 2.71 -27.40 -46.46
N ASN A 497 1.86 -28.31 -46.04
CA ASN A 497 0.41 -28.11 -45.90
C ASN A 497 -0.05 -27.87 -44.47
N GLU A 498 0.86 -27.53 -43.54
CA GLU A 498 0.47 -27.20 -42.17
C GLU A 498 -0.48 -25.98 -42.18
N PRO A 499 -1.71 -26.08 -41.63
CA PRO A 499 -2.66 -24.98 -41.61
C PRO A 499 -2.19 -23.82 -40.73
N LEU A 500 -2.72 -22.63 -40.98
CA LEU A 500 -2.60 -21.52 -40.02
C LEU A 500 -3.62 -21.72 -38.91
N PRO A 501 -3.26 -21.50 -37.64
CA PRO A 501 -4.21 -21.62 -36.53
C PRO A 501 -5.29 -20.51 -36.63
N ILE A 502 -6.49 -20.85 -36.18
CA ILE A 502 -7.65 -19.95 -36.14
C ILE A 502 -8.30 -20.12 -34.78
N ALA A 503 -8.39 -19.08 -33.99
CA ALA A 503 -9.07 -19.12 -32.69
C ALA A 503 -10.34 -18.26 -32.70
N GLY A 504 -11.37 -18.69 -31.99
CA GLY A 504 -12.56 -17.90 -31.74
C GLY A 504 -12.35 -16.96 -30.54
N PHE A 505 -12.74 -15.71 -30.70
CA PHE A 505 -12.70 -14.68 -29.64
C PHE A 505 -14.11 -14.19 -29.35
N HIS A 506 -14.50 -14.22 -28.08
CA HIS A 506 -15.84 -13.83 -27.66
C HIS A 506 -15.78 -12.92 -26.44
N VAL A 507 -16.62 -11.88 -26.44
CA VAL A 507 -16.80 -10.98 -25.30
C VAL A 507 -18.27 -10.88 -24.97
N LEU A 508 -18.59 -11.09 -23.68
CA LEU A 508 -19.95 -11.08 -23.18
C LEU A 508 -20.10 -10.09 -22.02
N LEU A 509 -21.28 -9.47 -21.93
CA LEU A 509 -21.75 -8.74 -20.76
C LEU A 509 -22.97 -9.46 -20.19
N ASP A 510 -22.91 -9.87 -18.93
CA ASP A 510 -23.96 -10.61 -18.21
C ASP A 510 -24.52 -11.80 -19.00
N GLY A 511 -23.66 -12.51 -19.72
CA GLY A 511 -24.04 -13.67 -20.57
C GLY A 511 -24.53 -13.29 -21.96
N GLN A 512 -24.71 -12.02 -22.28
CA GLN A 512 -25.08 -11.59 -23.63
C GLN A 512 -23.84 -11.41 -24.49
N LEU A 513 -23.85 -11.99 -25.69
CA LEU A 513 -22.75 -11.96 -26.64
C LEU A 513 -22.68 -10.58 -27.30
N ASN A 514 -21.61 -9.81 -27.02
CA ASN A 514 -21.36 -8.50 -27.59
C ASN A 514 -20.34 -8.51 -28.73
N PHE A 515 -19.45 -9.50 -28.73
CA PHE A 515 -18.48 -9.73 -29.79
C PHE A 515 -18.22 -11.21 -29.96
N SER A 516 -18.16 -11.69 -31.23
CA SER A 516 -17.80 -13.06 -31.56
C SER A 516 -17.18 -13.10 -32.95
N LYS A 517 -15.93 -13.58 -33.05
CA LYS A 517 -15.25 -13.72 -34.32
C LYS A 517 -14.15 -14.76 -34.28
N ASP A 518 -14.07 -15.57 -35.34
CA ASP A 518 -12.92 -16.43 -35.60
C ASP A 518 -11.82 -15.62 -36.29
N ILE A 519 -10.61 -15.63 -35.72
CA ILE A 519 -9.49 -14.81 -36.18
C ILE A 519 -8.31 -15.72 -36.49
N PRO A 520 -7.87 -15.77 -37.76
CA PRO A 520 -6.68 -16.52 -38.14
C PRO A 520 -5.39 -15.80 -37.73
N ALA A 521 -4.32 -16.55 -37.50
CA ALA A 521 -3.00 -16.01 -37.21
C ALA A 521 -2.56 -14.98 -38.29
N GLY A 522 -1.94 -13.89 -37.84
CA GLY A 522 -1.56 -12.75 -38.68
C GLY A 522 -2.70 -11.74 -38.91
N ARG A 523 -3.85 -11.96 -38.27
CA ARG A 523 -4.96 -10.99 -38.24
C ARG A 523 -5.28 -10.62 -36.79
N SER A 524 -5.87 -9.44 -36.63
CA SER A 524 -6.34 -8.95 -35.34
C SER A 524 -7.58 -8.09 -35.50
N GLU A 525 -8.37 -7.98 -34.45
CA GLU A 525 -9.59 -7.17 -34.40
C GLU A 525 -9.55 -6.23 -33.21
N VAL A 526 -10.06 -5.01 -33.43
CA VAL A 526 -10.26 -4.02 -32.37
C VAL A 526 -11.67 -4.20 -31.81
N ILE A 527 -11.77 -4.33 -30.49
CA ILE A 527 -13.02 -4.46 -29.76
C ILE A 527 -13.23 -3.18 -28.96
N CYS A 528 -14.41 -2.57 -29.08
CA CYS A 528 -14.85 -1.45 -28.26
C CYS A 528 -16.31 -1.70 -27.90
N ILE A 529 -16.57 -1.98 -26.61
CA ILE A 529 -17.89 -2.34 -26.09
C ILE A 529 -18.27 -1.33 -25.02
N PRO A 530 -19.38 -0.59 -25.19
CA PRO A 530 -19.92 0.27 -24.13
C PRO A 530 -20.38 -0.58 -22.94
N ILE A 531 -20.13 -0.06 -21.73
CA ILE A 531 -20.52 -0.70 -20.47
C ILE A 531 -21.45 0.24 -19.73
N SER A 532 -22.65 -0.24 -19.39
CA SER A 532 -23.63 0.48 -18.60
C SER A 532 -23.44 0.24 -17.09
N SER A 533 -24.05 1.08 -16.26
CA SER A 533 -24.05 0.90 -14.82
C SER A 533 -24.79 -0.36 -14.35
N GLN A 534 -25.57 -0.99 -15.22
CA GLN A 534 -26.34 -2.21 -14.92
C GLN A 534 -25.55 -3.49 -15.19
N ASP A 535 -24.52 -3.43 -16.08
CA ASP A 535 -23.70 -4.59 -16.42
C ASP A 535 -22.87 -5.00 -15.21
N GLN A 536 -22.98 -6.26 -14.80
CA GLN A 536 -22.35 -6.81 -13.61
C GLN A 536 -21.06 -7.56 -13.92
N PHE A 537 -21.00 -8.24 -15.08
CA PHE A 537 -19.89 -9.09 -15.44
C PHE A 537 -19.44 -8.86 -16.87
N LEU A 538 -18.11 -8.79 -17.04
CA LEU A 538 -17.46 -8.83 -18.35
C LEU A 538 -16.74 -10.18 -18.49
N THR A 539 -17.10 -10.95 -19.51
CA THR A 539 -16.51 -12.27 -19.78
C THR A 539 -15.73 -12.25 -21.09
N LEU A 540 -14.49 -12.73 -21.03
CA LEU A 540 -13.63 -12.97 -22.19
C LEU A 540 -13.49 -14.47 -22.39
N ILE A 541 -13.69 -14.96 -23.63
CA ILE A 541 -13.57 -16.38 -23.94
C ILE A 541 -12.75 -16.53 -25.22
N THR A 542 -11.89 -17.54 -25.24
CA THR A 542 -11.25 -18.06 -26.45
C THR A 542 -11.74 -19.49 -26.70
N THR A 543 -11.98 -19.82 -27.97
CA THR A 543 -12.37 -21.17 -28.38
C THR A 543 -11.48 -21.66 -29.51
N GLU A 544 -11.49 -22.97 -29.72
CA GLU A 544 -11.01 -23.57 -30.97
C GLU A 544 -11.79 -22.96 -32.12
N GLY A 545 -11.10 -22.55 -33.15
CA GLY A 545 -11.74 -22.02 -34.36
C GLY A 545 -12.47 -23.10 -35.15
N PRO A 546 -12.89 -22.77 -36.38
CA PRO A 546 -13.57 -23.72 -37.26
C PRO A 546 -12.68 -24.89 -37.70
N ASP A 547 -11.38 -24.84 -37.45
CA ASP A 547 -10.45 -25.97 -37.65
C ASP A 547 -10.56 -27.06 -36.57
N GLY A 548 -11.30 -26.79 -35.47
CA GLY A 548 -11.60 -27.71 -34.39
C GLY A 548 -10.37 -28.17 -33.59
N THR A 549 -9.32 -27.36 -33.58
CA THR A 549 -8.09 -27.68 -32.85
C THR A 549 -7.59 -26.49 -32.05
N HIS A 550 -7.07 -26.72 -30.86
CA HIS A 550 -6.43 -25.72 -30.02
C HIS A 550 -4.93 -25.56 -30.32
N PHE A 551 -4.36 -26.34 -31.22
CA PHE A 551 -2.92 -26.33 -31.46
C PHE A 551 -2.44 -25.02 -32.08
N ASN A 552 -1.42 -24.42 -31.44
CA ASN A 552 -0.79 -23.18 -31.86
C ASN A 552 -1.68 -21.92 -31.75
N ASP A 553 -2.80 -22.00 -31.05
CA ASP A 553 -3.69 -20.86 -30.78
C ASP A 553 -3.13 -19.96 -29.67
N TRP A 554 -2.02 -19.29 -29.98
CA TRP A 554 -1.42 -18.33 -29.04
C TRP A 554 -2.23 -17.03 -29.00
N ALA A 555 -3.46 -17.16 -28.51
CA ALA A 555 -4.43 -16.09 -28.49
C ALA A 555 -4.14 -15.10 -27.37
N LEU A 556 -4.41 -13.83 -27.63
CA LEU A 556 -4.26 -12.75 -26.64
C LEU A 556 -5.29 -11.65 -26.84
N PHE A 557 -5.66 -11.03 -25.70
CA PHE A 557 -6.33 -9.72 -25.65
C PHE A 557 -5.27 -8.69 -25.28
N ALA A 558 -4.87 -7.87 -26.25
CA ALA A 558 -3.84 -6.85 -26.12
C ALA A 558 -4.45 -5.54 -25.61
N THR A 559 -3.80 -4.87 -24.65
CA THR A 559 -4.28 -3.63 -24.01
C THR A 559 -5.74 -3.71 -23.56
N PRO A 560 -6.13 -4.72 -22.75
CA PRO A 560 -7.50 -4.93 -22.32
C PRO A 560 -7.87 -3.93 -21.20
N TYR A 561 -8.41 -2.78 -21.59
CA TYR A 561 -8.72 -1.69 -20.69
C TYR A 561 -10.21 -1.47 -20.48
N LEU A 562 -10.61 -1.25 -19.23
CA LEU A 562 -11.86 -0.59 -18.88
C LEU A 562 -11.58 0.91 -18.73
N TYR A 563 -12.26 1.75 -19.51
CA TYR A 563 -12.13 3.20 -19.43
C TYR A 563 -13.09 3.75 -18.38
N LEU A 564 -12.56 4.62 -17.52
CA LEU A 564 -13.27 5.25 -16.41
C LEU A 564 -13.59 6.70 -16.78
N GLU A 565 -14.80 7.15 -16.43
CA GLU A 565 -15.24 8.54 -16.54
C GLU A 565 -15.85 9.02 -15.21
N PRO A 566 -15.73 10.33 -14.89
CA PRO A 566 -16.31 10.92 -13.68
C PRO A 566 -17.82 10.90 -13.65
#